data_4863fdfb23c2725013b818e39fee24be
#
_entry.id   4863fdfb23c2725013b818e39fee24be
#
_cell.length_a   1.000
_cell.length_b   1.000
_cell.length_c   1.000
_cell.angle_alpha   90.00
_cell.angle_beta   90.00
_cell.angle_gamma   90.00
#
_symmetry.space_group_name_H-M   'P 1'
#
loop_
_entity.id
_entity.type
_entity.pdbx_description
1 polymer ?
#
loop_
_entity_poly.entity_id
_entity_poly.type
_entity_poly.pdbx_seq_one_letter_code
_entity_poly.pdbx_strand_id
1 'polypeptide(L)'
;MDTILWILQGALAVVFLGSGIAKSTMSRERMIATGQTGIALFPMPVVRVTAASELLAAGGLLLPWATGIAPWLTPTAAAGLCVVMVGAAWSHSKLHEPQNVAANGLFFAAALAVAIGRLAML
;
A
#
# COMPACT_ATOMS: atom_id res chain seq x y z
N MET A 1 20.57 0.37 8.70
CA MET A 1 19.57 -0.16 7.74
C MET A 1 18.25 -0.55 8.42
N ASP A 2 18.32 -1.29 9.53
CA ASP A 2 17.11 -1.71 10.24
C ASP A 2 16.21 -0.54 10.66
N THR A 3 16.78 0.51 11.22
CA THR A 3 16.01 1.70 11.62
C THR A 3 15.30 2.36 10.44
N ILE A 4 15.98 2.47 9.30
CA ILE A 4 15.38 3.05 8.09
C ILE A 4 14.21 2.18 7.61
N LEU A 5 14.37 0.87 7.61
CA LEU A 5 13.31 -0.05 7.21
C LEU A 5 12.11 0.04 8.14
N TRP A 6 12.33 0.16 9.46
CA TRP A 6 11.24 0.35 10.42
C TRP A 6 10.49 1.67 10.17
N ILE A 7 11.20 2.74 9.86
CA ILE A 7 10.55 4.02 9.53
C ILE A 7 9.68 3.88 8.27
N LEU A 8 10.21 3.24 7.23
CA LEU A 8 9.47 3.01 6.00
C LEU A 8 8.25 2.09 6.23
N GLN A 9 8.43 1.03 7.00
CA GLN A 9 7.33 0.11 7.36
C GLN A 9 6.23 0.83 8.13
N GLY A 10 6.59 1.65 9.11
CA GLY A 10 5.63 2.41 9.90
C GLY A 10 4.87 3.44 9.05
N ALA A 11 5.57 4.18 8.22
CA ALA A 11 4.97 5.18 7.33
C ALA A 11 4.01 4.52 6.34
N LEU A 12 4.42 3.44 5.69
CA LEU A 12 3.57 2.70 4.76
C LEU A 12 2.36 2.09 5.47
N ALA A 13 2.54 1.54 6.66
CA ALA A 13 1.44 0.96 7.42
C ALA A 13 0.37 2.00 7.75
N VAL A 14 0.76 3.20 8.16
CA VAL A 14 -0.19 4.29 8.43
C VAL A 14 -0.95 4.68 7.16
N VAL A 15 -0.24 4.88 6.06
CA VAL A 15 -0.85 5.28 4.78
C VAL A 15 -1.86 4.22 4.31
N PHE A 16 -1.47 2.95 4.30
CA PHE A 16 -2.33 1.89 3.76
C PHE A 16 -3.40 1.42 4.72
N LEU A 17 -3.21 1.59 6.02
CA LEU A 17 -4.30 1.42 6.99
C LEU A 17 -5.40 2.45 6.71
N GLY A 18 -5.05 3.71 6.57
CA GLY A 18 -6.01 4.77 6.24
C GLY A 18 -6.70 4.53 4.90
N SER A 19 -5.94 4.20 3.87
CA SER A 19 -6.47 3.89 2.53
C SER A 19 -7.40 2.68 2.56
N GLY A 20 -7.00 1.61 3.23
CA GLY A 20 -7.80 0.40 3.34
C GLY A 20 -9.09 0.61 4.11
N ILE A 21 -9.08 1.38 5.18
CA ILE A 21 -10.28 1.74 5.94
C ILE A 21 -11.24 2.53 5.03
N ALA A 22 -10.74 3.54 4.34
CA ALA A 22 -11.54 4.35 3.43
C ALA A 22 -12.18 3.51 2.32
N LYS A 23 -11.38 2.66 1.67
CA LYS A 23 -11.86 1.79 0.60
C LYS A 23 -12.80 0.68 1.07
N SER A 24 -12.81 0.37 2.37
CA SER A 24 -13.72 -0.62 2.96
C SER A 24 -15.05 -0.02 3.37
N THR A 25 -15.09 1.25 3.76
CA THR A 25 -16.22 1.85 4.47
C THR A 25 -16.92 2.98 3.70
N MET A 26 -16.20 3.67 2.82
CA MET A 26 -16.75 4.83 2.11
C MET A 26 -17.47 4.42 0.82
N SER A 27 -18.46 5.23 0.40
CA SER A 27 -19.04 5.16 -0.92
C SER A 27 -18.02 5.61 -1.98
N ARG A 28 -18.27 5.23 -3.24
CA ARG A 28 -17.41 5.68 -4.36
C ARG A 28 -17.33 7.21 -4.41
N GLU A 29 -18.47 7.88 -4.31
CA GLU A 29 -18.56 9.33 -4.40
C GLU A 29 -17.77 10.00 -3.29
N ARG A 30 -17.86 9.47 -2.07
CA ARG A 30 -17.14 10.01 -0.92
C ARG A 30 -15.64 9.78 -1.03
N MET A 31 -15.23 8.60 -1.50
CA MET A 31 -13.81 8.32 -1.73
C MET A 31 -13.22 9.31 -2.73
N ILE A 32 -13.88 9.52 -3.86
CA ILE A 32 -13.42 10.46 -4.88
C ILE A 32 -13.38 11.89 -4.33
N ALA A 33 -14.42 12.31 -3.61
CA ALA A 33 -14.50 13.64 -3.02
C ALA A 33 -13.39 13.91 -1.98
N THR A 34 -12.90 12.86 -1.29
CA THR A 34 -11.88 12.98 -0.26
C THR A 34 -10.46 12.67 -0.74
N GLY A 35 -10.25 12.50 -2.05
CA GLY A 35 -8.93 12.35 -2.64
C GLY A 35 -8.58 10.95 -3.12
N GLN A 36 -9.43 9.94 -2.91
CA GLN A 36 -9.23 8.58 -3.40
C GLN A 36 -9.69 8.45 -4.86
N THR A 37 -9.15 9.31 -5.72
CA THR A 37 -9.60 9.40 -7.12
C THR A 37 -9.20 8.20 -7.96
N GLY A 38 -8.14 7.48 -7.56
CA GLY A 38 -7.65 6.32 -8.30
C GLY A 38 -8.66 5.18 -8.42
N ILE A 39 -9.65 5.12 -7.52
CA ILE A 39 -10.69 4.07 -7.57
C ILE A 39 -11.70 4.29 -8.69
N ALA A 40 -11.71 5.45 -9.32
CA ALA A 40 -12.74 5.80 -10.30
C ALA A 40 -12.78 4.86 -11.51
N LEU A 41 -11.64 4.26 -11.88
CA LEU A 41 -11.53 3.35 -13.04
C LEU A 41 -11.77 1.88 -12.69
N PHE A 42 -12.06 1.56 -11.43
CA PHE A 42 -12.24 0.18 -10.99
C PHE A 42 -13.67 -0.07 -10.50
N PRO A 43 -14.22 -1.27 -10.71
CA PRO A 43 -15.50 -1.64 -10.11
C PRO A 43 -15.36 -1.81 -8.60
N MET A 44 -16.45 -1.59 -7.86
CA MET A 44 -16.43 -1.65 -6.39
C MET A 44 -15.92 -2.97 -5.83
N PRO A 45 -16.21 -4.15 -6.40
CA PRO A 45 -15.60 -5.39 -5.90
C PRO A 45 -14.07 -5.35 -5.92
N VAL A 46 -13.46 -4.80 -6.96
CA VAL A 46 -11.99 -4.63 -7.04
C VAL A 46 -11.50 -3.67 -5.97
N VAL A 47 -12.21 -2.56 -5.75
CA VAL A 47 -11.88 -1.58 -4.70
C VAL A 47 -11.92 -2.25 -3.33
N ARG A 48 -12.93 -3.07 -3.04
CA ARG A 48 -13.07 -3.77 -1.76
C ARG A 48 -11.98 -4.83 -1.55
N VAL A 49 -11.62 -5.57 -2.60
CA VAL A 49 -10.51 -6.54 -2.54
C VAL A 49 -9.18 -5.81 -2.30
N THR A 50 -8.97 -4.70 -2.98
CA THR A 50 -7.79 -3.86 -2.75
C THR A 50 -7.75 -3.35 -1.31
N ALA A 51 -8.88 -2.93 -0.76
CA ALA A 51 -9.00 -2.50 0.63
C ALA A 51 -8.55 -3.60 1.59
N ALA A 52 -9.03 -4.81 1.42
CA ALA A 52 -8.65 -5.96 2.24
C ALA A 52 -7.14 -6.23 2.13
N SER A 53 -6.59 -6.17 0.92
CA SER A 53 -5.16 -6.36 0.67
C SER A 53 -4.32 -5.30 1.37
N GLU A 54 -4.75 -4.03 1.34
CA GLU A 54 -4.04 -2.93 1.99
C GLU A 54 -4.09 -3.04 3.51
N LEU A 55 -5.21 -3.46 4.09
CA LEU A 55 -5.33 -3.68 5.53
C LEU A 55 -4.45 -4.85 5.99
N LEU A 56 -4.47 -5.95 5.26
CA LEU A 56 -3.60 -7.10 5.55
C LEU A 56 -2.12 -6.72 5.41
N ALA A 57 -1.78 -5.94 4.39
CA ALA A 57 -0.42 -5.48 4.20
C ALA A 57 0.04 -4.55 5.31
N ALA A 58 -0.82 -3.65 5.80
CA ALA A 58 -0.48 -2.79 6.94
C ALA A 58 -0.09 -3.60 8.17
N GLY A 59 -0.87 -4.62 8.51
CA GLY A 59 -0.53 -5.56 9.58
C GLY A 59 0.73 -6.38 9.25
N GLY A 60 0.84 -6.86 8.02
CA GLY A 60 1.97 -7.66 7.55
C GLY A 60 3.30 -6.91 7.51
N LEU A 61 3.27 -5.59 7.35
CA LEU A 61 4.48 -4.77 7.42
C LEU A 61 5.07 -4.68 8.83
N LEU A 62 4.26 -4.83 9.86
CA LEU A 62 4.69 -4.58 11.24
C LEU A 62 4.76 -5.85 12.07
N LEU A 63 3.67 -6.60 12.15
CA LEU A 63 3.51 -7.69 13.12
C LEU A 63 4.44 -8.87 12.91
N PRO A 64 4.62 -9.43 11.69
CA PRO A 64 5.48 -10.59 11.52
C PRO A 64 6.93 -10.29 11.87
N TRP A 65 7.43 -9.11 11.51
CA TRP A 65 8.80 -8.73 11.82
C TRP A 65 8.99 -8.40 13.30
N ALA A 66 8.03 -7.71 13.92
CA ALA A 66 8.09 -7.32 15.33
C ALA A 66 8.01 -8.53 16.25
N THR A 67 7.20 -9.53 15.91
CA THR A 67 6.99 -10.74 16.73
C THR A 67 7.97 -11.86 16.42
N GLY A 68 8.61 -11.84 15.27
CA GLY A 68 9.44 -12.94 14.79
C GLY A 68 8.64 -14.16 14.33
N ILE A 69 7.31 -14.07 14.29
CA ILE A 69 6.43 -15.14 13.82
C ILE A 69 6.20 -14.95 12.32
N ALA A 70 6.64 -15.92 11.52
CA ALA A 70 6.56 -15.88 10.06
C ALA A 70 7.09 -14.54 9.49
N PRO A 71 8.35 -14.15 9.81
CA PRO A 71 8.87 -12.82 9.42
C PRO A 71 8.92 -12.62 7.92
N TRP A 72 8.93 -13.69 7.13
CA TRP A 72 8.86 -13.64 5.66
C TRP A 72 7.58 -12.96 5.13
N LEU A 73 6.54 -12.88 5.96
CA LEU A 73 5.31 -12.16 5.58
C LEU A 73 5.54 -10.66 5.42
N THR A 74 6.51 -10.07 6.11
CA THR A 74 6.79 -8.64 5.98
C THR A 74 7.31 -8.27 4.58
N PRO A 75 8.36 -8.90 4.04
CA PRO A 75 8.75 -8.61 2.65
C PRO A 75 7.67 -9.02 1.64
N THR A 76 6.88 -10.05 1.94
CA THR A 76 5.75 -10.46 1.10
C THR A 76 4.68 -9.37 1.05
N ALA A 77 4.31 -8.80 2.20
CA ALA A 77 3.35 -7.69 2.27
C ALA A 77 3.85 -6.48 1.49
N ALA A 78 5.13 -6.14 1.64
CA ALA A 78 5.73 -5.04 0.90
C ALA A 78 5.71 -5.28 -0.62
N ALA A 79 6.00 -6.49 -1.07
CA ALA A 79 5.90 -6.87 -2.48
C ALA A 79 4.47 -6.74 -3.01
N GLY A 80 3.48 -7.14 -2.21
CA GLY A 80 2.07 -6.95 -2.54
C GLY A 80 1.69 -5.50 -2.73
N LEU A 81 2.20 -4.60 -1.87
CA LEU A 81 1.98 -3.16 -2.03
C LEU A 81 2.62 -2.60 -3.29
N CYS A 82 3.75 -3.13 -3.73
CA CYS A 82 4.34 -2.75 -5.01
C CYS A 82 3.35 -3.03 -6.16
N VAL A 83 2.68 -4.17 -6.14
CA VAL A 83 1.66 -4.52 -7.14
C VAL A 83 0.49 -3.54 -7.09
N VAL A 84 0.00 -3.23 -5.89
CA VAL A 84 -1.09 -2.26 -5.70
C VAL A 84 -0.69 -0.89 -6.25
N MET A 85 0.55 -0.45 -6.01
CA MET A 85 1.04 0.84 -6.50
C MET A 85 1.14 0.91 -8.02
N VAL A 86 1.49 -0.19 -8.68
CA VAL A 86 1.46 -0.25 -10.14
C VAL A 86 0.04 -0.01 -10.67
N GLY A 87 -0.95 -0.68 -10.09
CA GLY A 87 -2.36 -0.48 -10.46
C GLY A 87 -2.84 0.94 -10.19
N ALA A 88 -2.48 1.51 -9.05
CA ALA A 88 -2.82 2.89 -8.69
C ALA A 88 -2.17 3.90 -9.65
N ALA A 89 -0.91 3.72 -9.97
CA ALA A 89 -0.19 4.58 -10.91
C ALA A 89 -0.82 4.54 -12.31
N TRP A 90 -1.23 3.34 -12.76
CA TRP A 90 -1.95 3.21 -14.02
C TRP A 90 -3.25 4.02 -14.01
N SER A 91 -4.05 3.89 -12.95
CA SER A 91 -5.32 4.61 -12.83
C SER A 91 -5.10 6.12 -12.81
N HIS A 92 -4.20 6.63 -11.96
CA HIS A 92 -3.91 8.05 -11.89
C HIS A 92 -3.31 8.59 -13.20
N SER A 93 -2.54 7.78 -13.92
CA SER A 93 -2.03 8.14 -15.25
C SER A 93 -3.18 8.34 -16.24
N LYS A 94 -4.17 7.44 -16.24
CA LYS A 94 -5.36 7.56 -17.09
C LYS A 94 -6.23 8.77 -16.73
N LEU A 95 -6.24 9.15 -15.45
CA LEU A 95 -6.98 10.32 -14.96
C LEU A 95 -6.21 11.63 -15.13
N HIS A 96 -5.02 11.61 -15.72
CA HIS A 96 -4.16 12.78 -15.89
C HIS A 96 -3.81 13.48 -14.57
N GLU A 97 -3.42 12.68 -13.57
CA GLU A 97 -3.05 13.16 -12.24
C GLU A 97 -1.56 12.90 -11.96
N PRO A 98 -0.63 13.67 -12.55
CA PRO A 98 0.80 13.38 -12.45
C PRO A 98 1.34 13.45 -11.03
N GLN A 99 0.77 14.26 -10.15
CA GLN A 99 1.18 14.34 -8.75
C GLN A 99 0.87 13.04 -8.01
N ASN A 100 -0.28 12.43 -8.29
CA ASN A 100 -0.65 11.15 -7.70
C ASN A 100 0.19 10.01 -8.26
N VAL A 101 0.53 10.05 -9.55
CA VAL A 101 1.47 9.08 -10.14
C VAL A 101 2.84 9.17 -9.46
N ALA A 102 3.33 10.38 -9.21
CA ALA A 102 4.61 10.58 -8.51
C ALA A 102 4.55 10.05 -7.08
N ALA A 103 3.45 10.30 -6.36
CA ALA A 103 3.24 9.76 -5.01
C ALA A 103 3.24 8.22 -5.00
N ASN A 104 2.55 7.59 -5.97
CA ASN A 104 2.56 6.15 -6.12
C ASN A 104 3.97 5.60 -6.38
N GLY A 105 4.76 6.31 -7.19
CA GLY A 105 6.15 5.97 -7.44
C GLY A 105 7.01 6.01 -6.18
N LEU A 106 6.78 7.01 -5.32
CA LEU A 106 7.47 7.13 -4.04
C LEU A 106 7.09 5.98 -3.10
N PHE A 107 5.80 5.67 -2.97
CA PHE A 107 5.34 4.54 -2.15
C PHE A 107 5.83 3.21 -2.71
N PHE A 108 5.86 3.05 -4.02
CA PHE A 108 6.45 1.87 -4.67
C PHE A 108 7.92 1.72 -4.28
N ALA A 109 8.71 2.79 -4.39
CA ALA A 109 10.12 2.76 -4.04
C ALA A 109 10.34 2.40 -2.56
N ALA A 110 9.54 2.97 -1.65
CA ALA A 110 9.60 2.65 -0.23
C ALA A 110 9.23 1.19 0.03
N ALA A 111 8.16 0.69 -0.58
CA ALA A 111 7.74 -0.71 -0.45
C ALA A 111 8.79 -1.67 -1.02
N LEU A 112 9.38 -1.33 -2.15
CA LEU A 112 10.45 -2.13 -2.76
C LEU A 112 11.68 -2.19 -1.85
N ALA A 113 12.05 -1.07 -1.24
CA ALA A 113 13.17 -1.02 -0.29
C ALA A 113 12.91 -1.93 0.91
N VAL A 114 11.70 -1.93 1.45
CA VAL A 114 11.31 -2.83 2.55
C VAL A 114 11.34 -4.29 2.08
N ALA A 115 10.78 -4.59 0.91
CA ALA A 115 10.76 -5.96 0.39
C ALA A 115 12.17 -6.52 0.24
N ILE A 116 13.05 -5.78 -0.42
CA ILE A 116 14.43 -6.21 -0.67
C ILE A 116 15.23 -6.24 0.64
N GLY A 117 15.12 -5.18 1.45
CA GLY A 117 15.88 -5.04 2.68
C GLY A 117 15.54 -6.12 3.70
N ARG A 118 14.26 -6.39 3.91
CA ARG A 118 13.82 -7.43 4.85
C ARG A 118 14.08 -8.84 4.33
N LEU A 119 13.91 -9.05 3.03
CA LEU A 119 14.27 -10.33 2.42
C LEU A 119 15.76 -10.65 2.65
N ALA A 120 16.63 -9.68 2.49
CA ALA A 120 18.06 -9.83 2.71
C ALA A 120 18.44 -10.09 4.18
N MET A 121 17.55 -9.76 5.12
CA MET A 121 17.75 -9.96 6.56
C MET A 121 17.17 -11.26 7.09
N LEU A 122 16.51 -12.04 6.25
CA LEU A 122 16.02 -13.38 6.64
C LEU A 122 17.20 -14.39 6.75
#